data_bd250929987e9415d5cb4ceb8efada09
#
_entry.id   bd250929987e9415d5cb4ceb8efada09
#
_cell.length_a   1.000
_cell.length_b   1.000
_cell.length_c   1.000
_cell.angle_alpha   90.00
_cell.angle_beta   90.00
_cell.angle_gamma   90.00
#
_symmetry.space_group_name_H-M   'P 1'
#
loop_
_entity.id
_entity.type
_entity.pdbx_description
1 polymer ?
#
loop_
_entity_poly.entity_id
_entity_poly.type
_entity_poly.pdbx_seq_one_letter_code
_entity_poly.pdbx_strand_id
1 'polypeptide(L)'
;MLAPPGQFAYQDAYWLPDAVQAQDVILPEHRDEAHVQQQQQRAVAREAQAQEALNHDHREGRNIPKGCRPYREPRSPHTLGPMNVRCVDCGAMHFMIEKLTRSAQRSPKFGVCCLQGQIQLPPLPPLPDSLQKLYDGSDVNSGHFLENIRRYNMAFAFTSMGVKVDERVIGTFGVYAFKIHGALSHRMGGLLPLNDEQPAFAQLYILDPLEANIRRGAYFNGLLPGVLGDIQNILEANNPYVQLYKQAHEILASRPPEEQDSCAIKIVVAPNTDVRRYNLPTSLEIAAIIPGSGEENNQENREVILRLRQPRVDDPTRSDFKRISHLHNLYTPLHYLLLFPKGETGWHIGIPAVQVGERRPRSSTVSQRCYYAYRIHWRTEGSDVLFWAGRLFQQYVVDAWASVEESNLCWV
;
A
#
# COMPACT_ATOMS: atom_id res chain seq x y z
N MET A 1 24.90 29.22 5.42
CA MET A 1 24.00 28.92 4.32
C MET A 1 23.05 27.87 4.83
N LEU A 2 21.83 28.27 5.11
CA LEU A 2 20.78 27.37 5.63
C LEU A 2 20.23 26.56 4.44
N ALA A 3 20.16 25.24 4.58
CA ALA A 3 19.51 24.36 3.62
C ALA A 3 18.03 24.76 3.49
N PRO A 4 17.43 24.67 2.30
CA PRO A 4 16.04 25.06 2.11
C PRO A 4 15.11 24.17 2.98
N PRO A 5 14.16 24.78 3.68
CA PRO A 5 13.21 24.04 4.49
C PRO A 5 12.27 23.28 3.54
N GLY A 6 12.25 22.02 3.57
CA GLY A 6 11.39 21.19 2.71
C GLY A 6 11.96 19.82 2.38
N GLN A 7 13.26 19.63 2.52
CA GLN A 7 13.87 18.33 2.25
C GLN A 7 13.62 17.29 3.35
N PHE A 8 13.34 17.72 4.57
CA PHE A 8 13.23 16.80 5.73
C PHE A 8 11.90 16.01 5.77
N ALA A 9 10.81 16.58 5.30
CA ALA A 9 9.51 15.89 5.36
C ALA A 9 9.37 14.72 4.36
N TYR A 10 10.19 14.70 3.31
CA TYR A 10 10.11 13.70 2.25
C TYR A 10 11.08 12.53 2.42
N GLN A 11 12.21 12.73 3.05
CA GLN A 11 13.18 11.65 3.28
C GLN A 11 12.68 10.60 4.26
N ASP A 12 11.81 10.99 5.21
CA ASP A 12 11.26 10.07 6.21
C ASP A 12 10.12 9.19 5.67
N ALA A 13 9.59 9.48 4.48
CA ALA A 13 8.42 8.79 3.94
C ALA A 13 8.75 7.67 2.94
N TYR A 14 10.01 7.53 2.54
CA TYR A 14 10.36 6.66 1.41
C TYR A 14 11.09 5.40 1.79
N TRP A 15 10.56 4.32 1.36
CA TRP A 15 11.30 3.13 0.98
C TRP A 15 12.30 3.52 -0.10
N LEU A 16 13.57 3.52 0.22
CA LEU A 16 14.68 3.79 -0.69
C LEU A 16 15.35 2.50 -1.17
N PRO A 17 14.78 1.74 -2.13
CA PRO A 17 15.66 0.98 -3.01
C PRO A 17 16.28 1.85 -4.10
N ASP A 18 15.57 2.91 -4.52
CA ASP A 18 16.00 3.69 -5.69
C ASP A 18 17.06 4.76 -5.38
N ALA A 19 17.16 5.25 -4.13
CA ALA A 19 18.25 6.14 -3.74
C ALA A 19 19.59 5.41 -3.58
N VAL A 20 19.57 4.11 -3.22
CA VAL A 20 20.78 3.28 -3.18
C VAL A 20 21.27 3.01 -4.61
N GLN A 21 20.35 2.79 -5.57
CA GLN A 21 20.72 2.61 -6.99
C GLN A 21 21.26 3.90 -7.64
N ALA A 22 20.78 5.07 -7.20
CA ALA A 22 21.31 6.35 -7.72
C ALA A 22 22.68 6.71 -7.15
N GLN A 23 23.06 6.18 -5.98
CA GLN A 23 24.42 6.35 -5.43
C GLN A 23 25.43 5.37 -6.03
N ASP A 24 24.99 4.21 -6.49
CA ASP A 24 25.86 3.22 -7.15
C ASP A 24 26.33 3.66 -8.55
N VAL A 25 25.72 4.69 -9.14
CA VAL A 25 26.12 5.23 -10.47
C VAL A 25 27.28 6.25 -10.39
N ILE A 26 27.69 6.65 -9.18
CA ILE A 26 28.75 7.67 -8.99
C ILE A 26 29.88 7.13 -8.10
N LEU A 27 30.35 5.92 -8.33
CA LEU A 27 31.60 5.42 -7.73
C LEU A 27 32.63 5.08 -8.82
N PRO A 28 33.87 5.54 -8.69
CA PRO A 28 34.88 5.33 -9.73
C PRO A 28 35.30 3.86 -9.84
N GLU A 29 35.55 3.46 -11.07
CA GLU A 29 35.80 2.10 -11.60
C GLU A 29 36.93 1.28 -10.94
N HIS A 30 37.59 1.73 -9.90
CA HIS A 30 38.75 1.03 -9.32
C HIS A 30 38.49 0.27 -8.00
N ARG A 31 37.24 0.24 -7.48
CA ARG A 31 36.89 -0.62 -6.33
C ARG A 31 36.33 -1.98 -6.72
N ASP A 32 35.90 -2.15 -7.95
CA ASP A 32 35.11 -3.31 -8.36
C ASP A 32 35.92 -4.56 -8.62
N GLU A 33 37.16 -4.44 -9.10
CA GLU A 33 37.96 -5.63 -9.45
C GLU A 33 38.35 -6.45 -8.20
N ALA A 34 38.74 -5.81 -7.12
CA ALA A 34 39.08 -6.50 -5.86
C ALA A 34 37.83 -7.14 -5.21
N HIS A 35 36.66 -6.49 -5.32
CA HIS A 35 35.40 -6.99 -4.77
C HIS A 35 34.87 -8.15 -5.59
N VAL A 36 34.95 -8.07 -6.92
CA VAL A 36 34.57 -9.14 -7.83
C VAL A 36 35.49 -10.35 -7.67
N GLN A 37 36.81 -10.12 -7.55
CA GLN A 37 37.76 -11.20 -7.27
C GLN A 37 37.51 -11.87 -5.92
N GLN A 38 37.18 -11.10 -4.89
CA GLN A 38 36.86 -11.64 -3.57
C GLN A 38 35.53 -12.44 -3.59
N GLN A 39 34.52 -11.97 -4.33
CA GLN A 39 33.28 -12.73 -4.53
C GLN A 39 33.49 -14.01 -5.30
N GLN A 40 34.29 -13.97 -6.36
CA GLN A 40 34.66 -15.15 -7.13
C GLN A 40 35.44 -16.16 -6.29
N GLN A 41 36.42 -15.70 -5.49
CA GLN A 41 37.16 -16.57 -4.58
C GLN A 41 36.26 -17.22 -3.52
N ARG A 42 35.27 -16.45 -2.98
CA ARG A 42 34.30 -17.00 -2.04
C ARG A 42 33.33 -17.98 -2.71
N ALA A 43 32.96 -17.76 -3.97
CA ALA A 43 32.13 -18.69 -4.72
C ALA A 43 32.89 -20.00 -4.99
N VAL A 44 34.13 -19.92 -5.45
CA VAL A 44 34.99 -21.09 -5.67
C VAL A 44 35.26 -21.84 -4.37
N ALA A 45 35.51 -21.14 -3.26
CA ALA A 45 35.70 -21.77 -1.95
C ALA A 45 34.42 -22.47 -1.45
N ARG A 46 33.24 -21.90 -1.70
CA ARG A 46 31.96 -22.55 -1.37
C ARG A 46 31.70 -23.78 -2.23
N GLU A 47 32.02 -23.72 -3.51
CA GLU A 47 31.91 -24.88 -4.40
C GLU A 47 32.86 -26.01 -3.99
N ALA A 48 34.11 -25.67 -3.64
CA ALA A 48 35.08 -26.64 -3.15
C ALA A 48 34.63 -27.28 -1.84
N GLN A 49 34.13 -26.51 -0.89
CA GLN A 49 33.56 -27.02 0.37
C GLN A 49 32.33 -27.90 0.14
N ALA A 50 31.45 -27.50 -0.79
CA ALA A 50 30.27 -28.29 -1.14
C ALA A 50 30.67 -29.62 -1.81
N GLN A 51 31.71 -29.61 -2.65
CA GLN A 51 32.24 -30.82 -3.30
C GLN A 51 32.93 -31.75 -2.29
N GLU A 52 33.65 -31.19 -1.32
CA GLU A 52 34.30 -31.97 -0.25
C GLU A 52 33.27 -32.59 0.69
N ALA A 53 32.19 -31.84 1.04
CA ALA A 53 31.06 -32.37 1.81
C ALA A 53 30.32 -33.48 1.05
N LEU A 54 30.17 -33.40 -0.27
CA LEU A 54 29.59 -34.42 -1.14
C LEU A 54 30.47 -35.71 -1.15
N ASN A 55 31.78 -35.53 -1.23
CA ASN A 55 32.73 -36.64 -1.24
C ASN A 55 32.82 -37.34 0.12
N HIS A 56 32.64 -36.61 1.21
CA HIS A 56 32.59 -37.16 2.58
C HIS A 56 31.30 -37.98 2.84
N ASP A 57 30.16 -37.49 2.30
CA ASP A 57 28.85 -38.16 2.43
C ASP A 57 28.83 -39.51 1.67
N HIS A 58 29.57 -39.59 0.53
CA HIS A 58 29.72 -40.86 -0.18
C HIS A 58 30.58 -41.90 0.53
N ARG A 59 31.47 -41.51 1.45
CA ARG A 59 32.38 -42.42 2.16
C ARG A 59 31.78 -43.02 3.41
N GLU A 60 30.80 -42.37 4.04
CA GLU A 60 30.32 -42.80 5.38
C GLU A 60 29.02 -43.59 5.38
N GLY A 61 28.28 -43.71 4.27
CA GLY A 61 27.05 -44.53 4.20
C GLY A 61 25.97 -44.19 5.22
N ARG A 62 26.06 -43.03 5.89
CA ARG A 62 25.13 -42.60 6.95
C ARG A 62 23.81 -42.13 6.36
N ASN A 63 22.73 -42.59 6.96
CA ASN A 63 21.38 -42.19 6.59
C ASN A 63 21.10 -40.76 7.13
N ILE A 64 21.63 -39.72 6.45
CA ILE A 64 21.44 -38.33 6.83
C ILE A 64 19.97 -37.95 6.66
N PRO A 65 19.29 -37.43 7.72
CA PRO A 65 17.92 -36.95 7.61
C PRO A 65 17.77 -35.94 6.47
N LYS A 66 16.62 -35.97 5.80
CA LYS A 66 16.39 -35.11 4.58
C LYS A 66 16.68 -33.62 4.82
N GLY A 67 16.35 -33.08 5.98
CA GLY A 67 16.59 -31.68 6.35
C GLY A 67 18.06 -31.34 6.64
N CYS A 68 18.94 -32.35 6.82
CA CYS A 68 20.37 -32.19 7.10
C CYS A 68 21.25 -32.46 5.89
N ARG A 69 20.65 -32.84 4.74
CA ARG A 69 21.39 -33.09 3.51
C ARG A 69 21.88 -31.82 2.87
N PRO A 70 23.08 -31.78 2.25
CA PRO A 70 23.54 -30.67 1.47
C PRO A 70 22.52 -30.31 0.38
N TYR A 71 22.23 -29.02 0.22
CA TYR A 71 21.32 -28.55 -0.84
C TYR A 71 21.90 -28.92 -2.20
N ARG A 72 21.06 -29.51 -3.03
CA ARG A 72 21.34 -29.75 -4.45
C ARG A 72 20.31 -28.99 -5.26
N GLU A 73 20.78 -28.09 -6.09
CA GLU A 73 19.88 -27.35 -6.98
C GLU A 73 19.21 -28.33 -7.97
N PRO A 74 17.87 -28.32 -8.03
CA PRO A 74 17.15 -29.19 -8.95
C PRO A 74 17.47 -28.79 -10.40
N ARG A 75 17.56 -29.76 -11.31
CA ARG A 75 17.84 -29.52 -12.73
C ARG A 75 16.78 -28.69 -13.44
N SER A 76 15.57 -28.65 -12.92
CA SER A 76 14.45 -27.86 -13.41
C SER A 76 13.80 -27.10 -12.25
N PRO A 77 13.32 -25.87 -12.47
CA PRO A 77 12.58 -25.12 -11.48
C PRO A 77 11.36 -25.91 -11.02
N HIS A 78 11.06 -25.80 -9.71
CA HIS A 78 9.82 -26.34 -9.19
C HIS A 78 8.62 -25.61 -9.79
N THR A 79 7.63 -26.33 -10.30
CA THR A 79 6.40 -25.75 -10.84
C THR A 79 5.19 -26.32 -10.11
N LEU A 80 4.21 -25.44 -9.82
CA LEU A 80 2.91 -25.83 -9.25
C LEU A 80 1.92 -26.29 -10.34
N GLY A 81 2.34 -26.30 -11.61
CA GLY A 81 1.45 -26.50 -12.76
C GLY A 81 0.71 -25.21 -13.15
N PRO A 82 -0.31 -25.32 -14.02
CA PRO A 82 -1.08 -24.15 -14.44
C PRO A 82 -2.05 -23.68 -13.34
N MET A 83 -2.22 -22.36 -13.20
CA MET A 83 -3.22 -21.74 -12.33
C MET A 83 -4.54 -21.61 -13.10
N ASN A 84 -5.24 -22.72 -13.29
CA ASN A 84 -6.43 -22.82 -14.15
C ASN A 84 -7.66 -23.42 -13.48
N VAL A 85 -7.60 -23.63 -12.17
CA VAL A 85 -8.74 -24.20 -11.42
C VAL A 85 -9.52 -23.08 -10.76
N ARG A 86 -10.79 -22.92 -11.19
CA ARG A 86 -11.68 -21.86 -10.68
C ARG A 86 -12.36 -22.29 -9.39
N CYS A 87 -12.34 -21.43 -8.37
CA CYS A 87 -13.16 -21.60 -7.18
C CYS A 87 -14.65 -21.44 -7.53
N VAL A 88 -15.46 -22.43 -7.18
CA VAL A 88 -16.90 -22.43 -7.48
C VAL A 88 -17.68 -21.36 -6.71
N ASP A 89 -17.17 -20.95 -5.55
CA ASP A 89 -17.86 -20.01 -4.66
C ASP A 89 -17.58 -18.54 -4.99
N CYS A 90 -16.35 -18.20 -5.46
CA CYS A 90 -15.96 -16.81 -5.66
C CYS A 90 -15.23 -16.53 -6.99
N GLY A 91 -15.08 -17.53 -7.85
CA GLY A 91 -14.44 -17.36 -9.15
C GLY A 91 -12.91 -17.19 -9.16
N ALA A 92 -12.27 -17.21 -7.99
CA ALA A 92 -10.80 -17.07 -7.90
C ALA A 92 -10.08 -18.24 -8.57
N MET A 93 -8.99 -17.94 -9.28
CA MET A 93 -8.17 -18.93 -9.95
C MET A 93 -7.12 -19.50 -8.99
N HIS A 94 -6.89 -20.80 -9.09
CA HIS A 94 -6.01 -21.55 -8.20
C HIS A 94 -5.14 -22.55 -8.95
N PHE A 95 -4.03 -22.90 -8.32
CA PHE A 95 -3.32 -24.13 -8.64
C PHE A 95 -4.06 -25.33 -8.03
N MET A 96 -4.08 -26.48 -8.70
CA MET A 96 -4.75 -27.68 -8.19
C MET A 96 -4.22 -28.12 -6.82
N ILE A 97 -2.96 -27.87 -6.52
CA ILE A 97 -2.33 -28.22 -5.23
C ILE A 97 -2.92 -27.46 -4.03
N GLU A 98 -3.55 -26.29 -4.28
CA GLU A 98 -4.15 -25.45 -3.22
C GLU A 98 -5.52 -25.96 -2.76
N LYS A 99 -6.06 -26.99 -3.42
CA LYS A 99 -7.35 -27.57 -3.01
C LYS A 99 -7.30 -28.09 -1.57
N LEU A 100 -8.42 -27.98 -0.88
CA LEU A 100 -8.56 -28.55 0.46
C LEU A 100 -8.35 -30.07 0.40
N THR A 101 -7.61 -30.61 1.37
CA THR A 101 -7.24 -32.05 1.45
C THR A 101 -8.46 -32.98 1.36
N ARG A 102 -9.57 -32.56 1.99
CA ARG A 102 -10.82 -33.34 2.02
C ARG A 102 -11.73 -33.13 0.80
N SER A 103 -11.32 -32.32 -0.21
CA SER A 103 -12.11 -32.10 -1.41
C SER A 103 -11.74 -33.08 -2.51
N ALA A 104 -12.75 -33.52 -3.29
CA ALA A 104 -12.53 -34.40 -4.42
C ALA A 104 -11.72 -33.69 -5.54
N GLN A 105 -10.93 -34.44 -6.29
CA GLN A 105 -10.16 -33.89 -7.41
C GLN A 105 -11.04 -33.39 -8.55
N ARG A 106 -12.21 -34.03 -8.77
CA ARG A 106 -13.19 -33.64 -9.79
C ARG A 106 -14.05 -32.43 -9.39
N SER A 107 -14.09 -32.10 -8.09
CA SER A 107 -14.81 -30.93 -7.56
C SER A 107 -13.95 -30.30 -6.45
N PRO A 108 -12.84 -29.63 -6.82
CA PRO A 108 -11.92 -29.06 -5.88
C PRO A 108 -12.57 -27.88 -5.15
N LYS A 109 -12.38 -27.84 -3.82
CA LYS A 109 -12.81 -26.72 -2.97
C LYS A 109 -11.59 -26.03 -2.40
N PHE A 110 -11.68 -24.71 -2.31
CA PHE A 110 -10.60 -23.85 -1.79
C PHE A 110 -11.07 -23.13 -0.53
N GLY A 111 -10.14 -22.84 0.37
CA GLY A 111 -10.45 -22.18 1.64
C GLY A 111 -9.91 -20.76 1.72
N VAL A 112 -8.73 -20.52 1.12
CA VAL A 112 -7.96 -19.29 1.34
C VAL A 112 -8.60 -18.08 0.67
N CYS A 113 -9.19 -18.24 -0.52
CA CYS A 113 -9.71 -17.14 -1.31
C CYS A 113 -11.00 -16.53 -0.75
N CYS A 114 -11.93 -17.33 -0.21
CA CYS A 114 -13.25 -16.84 0.21
C CYS A 114 -13.87 -17.61 1.37
N LEU A 115 -13.12 -18.47 2.08
CA LEU A 115 -13.63 -19.37 3.12
C LEU A 115 -14.85 -20.17 2.65
N GLN A 116 -14.78 -20.73 1.41
CA GLN A 116 -15.86 -21.47 0.79
C GLN A 116 -17.17 -20.66 0.71
N GLY A 117 -17.08 -19.44 0.18
CA GLY A 117 -18.22 -18.56 -0.08
C GLY A 117 -18.64 -17.67 1.10
N GLN A 118 -18.03 -17.83 2.29
CA GLN A 118 -18.38 -17.00 3.46
C GLN A 118 -17.87 -15.57 3.35
N ILE A 119 -16.92 -15.29 2.46
CA ILE A 119 -16.45 -13.96 2.14
C ILE A 119 -16.95 -13.58 0.76
N GLN A 120 -17.72 -12.50 0.69
CA GLN A 120 -18.28 -11.95 -0.53
C GLN A 120 -17.99 -10.45 -0.53
N LEU A 121 -16.93 -10.05 -1.21
CA LEU A 121 -16.61 -8.63 -1.39
C LEU A 121 -17.01 -8.21 -2.81
N PRO A 122 -17.49 -6.98 -3.00
CA PRO A 122 -17.77 -6.47 -4.33
C PRO A 122 -16.49 -6.48 -5.17
N PRO A 123 -16.58 -6.82 -6.47
CA PRO A 123 -15.43 -6.70 -7.38
C PRO A 123 -14.95 -5.25 -7.43
N LEU A 124 -13.67 -5.05 -7.71
CA LEU A 124 -13.16 -3.72 -7.99
C LEU A 124 -13.78 -3.22 -9.30
N PRO A 125 -14.24 -1.96 -9.36
CA PRO A 125 -14.79 -1.40 -10.58
C PRO A 125 -13.71 -1.29 -11.66
N PRO A 126 -14.08 -1.28 -12.94
CA PRO A 126 -13.14 -1.08 -14.03
C PRO A 126 -12.43 0.27 -13.88
N LEU A 127 -11.17 0.30 -14.29
CA LEU A 127 -10.40 1.54 -14.31
C LEU A 127 -10.99 2.55 -15.29
N PRO A 128 -10.76 3.86 -15.08
CA PRO A 128 -10.93 4.85 -16.14
C PRO A 128 -10.05 4.52 -17.36
N ASP A 129 -10.57 4.69 -18.58
CA ASP A 129 -9.92 4.22 -19.82
C ASP A 129 -8.49 4.72 -20.00
N SER A 130 -8.21 5.97 -19.69
CA SER A 130 -6.86 6.55 -19.79
C SER A 130 -5.88 5.91 -18.79
N LEU A 131 -6.34 5.60 -17.58
CA LEU A 131 -5.53 4.88 -16.60
C LEU A 131 -5.32 3.43 -17.00
N GLN A 132 -6.35 2.77 -17.53
CA GLN A 132 -6.26 1.41 -18.05
C GLN A 132 -5.16 1.29 -19.11
N LYS A 133 -5.06 2.24 -20.04
CA LYS A 133 -4.03 2.25 -21.10
C LYS A 133 -2.61 2.36 -20.55
N LEU A 134 -2.41 3.08 -19.45
CA LEU A 134 -1.11 3.14 -18.77
C LEU A 134 -0.72 1.80 -18.15
N TYR A 135 -1.71 1.02 -17.66
CA TYR A 135 -1.45 -0.29 -17.06
C TYR A 135 -1.25 -1.40 -18.08
N ASP A 136 -2.03 -1.43 -19.16
CA ASP A 136 -2.04 -2.53 -20.13
C ASP A 136 -0.99 -2.41 -21.25
N GLY A 137 -0.21 -1.33 -21.24
CA GLY A 137 0.86 -1.11 -22.22
C GLY A 137 0.40 -0.45 -23.52
N SER A 138 -0.88 -0.04 -23.63
CA SER A 138 -1.41 0.60 -24.85
C SER A 138 -1.02 2.08 -24.98
N ASP A 139 -0.60 2.73 -23.89
CA ASP A 139 -0.08 4.09 -23.92
C ASP A 139 1.43 4.10 -24.13
N VAL A 140 1.93 5.09 -24.87
CA VAL A 140 3.37 5.27 -25.14
C VAL A 140 4.21 5.43 -23.87
N ASN A 141 3.62 5.95 -22.80
CA ASN A 141 4.27 6.20 -21.51
C ASN A 141 4.12 5.04 -20.52
N SER A 142 3.47 3.93 -20.89
CA SER A 142 3.20 2.79 -20.00
C SER A 142 4.47 2.23 -19.35
N GLY A 143 5.55 2.07 -20.12
CA GLY A 143 6.84 1.59 -19.61
C GLY A 143 7.37 2.49 -18.50
N HIS A 144 7.45 3.80 -18.77
CA HIS A 144 7.90 4.79 -17.78
C HIS A 144 6.95 4.86 -16.55
N PHE A 145 5.63 4.79 -16.80
CA PHE A 145 4.64 4.79 -15.74
C PHE A 145 4.82 3.58 -14.80
N LEU A 146 4.93 2.38 -15.32
CA LEU A 146 5.09 1.15 -14.53
C LEU A 146 6.42 1.08 -13.79
N GLU A 147 7.52 1.56 -14.39
CA GLU A 147 8.81 1.67 -13.72
C GLU A 147 8.76 2.63 -12.52
N ASN A 148 8.02 3.73 -12.64
CA ASN A 148 7.91 4.79 -11.64
C ASN A 148 6.57 4.78 -10.88
N ILE A 149 5.79 3.70 -10.96
CA ILE A 149 4.40 3.65 -10.48
C ILE A 149 4.26 4.02 -9.00
N ARG A 150 5.20 3.62 -8.14
CA ARG A 150 5.21 4.01 -6.72
C ARG A 150 5.39 5.53 -6.55
N ARG A 151 6.25 6.14 -7.34
CA ARG A 151 6.52 7.59 -7.30
C ARG A 151 5.30 8.37 -7.81
N TYR A 152 4.65 7.89 -8.89
CA TYR A 152 3.38 8.45 -9.34
C TYR A 152 2.31 8.31 -8.27
N ASN A 153 2.15 7.14 -7.65
CA ASN A 153 1.17 6.97 -6.57
C ASN A 153 1.43 7.93 -5.41
N MET A 154 2.70 8.08 -4.98
CA MET A 154 3.07 8.99 -3.90
C MET A 154 2.83 10.46 -4.24
N ALA A 155 3.03 10.86 -5.49
CA ALA A 155 2.77 12.22 -5.95
C ALA A 155 1.29 12.63 -5.82
N PHE A 156 0.39 11.64 -5.78
CA PHE A 156 -1.05 11.84 -5.66
C PHE A 156 -1.64 11.36 -4.33
N ALA A 157 -0.88 10.66 -3.49
CA ALA A 157 -1.37 10.18 -2.21
C ALA A 157 -1.84 11.32 -1.30
N PHE A 158 -2.96 11.12 -0.58
CA PHE A 158 -3.43 12.05 0.45
C PHE A 158 -2.61 11.96 1.73
N THR A 159 -1.95 10.82 1.93
CA THR A 159 -1.28 10.47 3.17
C THR A 159 0.16 10.07 2.94
N SER A 160 1.00 10.28 3.94
CA SER A 160 2.35 9.71 4.03
C SER A 160 2.37 8.50 4.95
N MET A 161 3.36 7.62 4.81
CA MET A 161 3.59 6.56 5.80
C MET A 161 4.06 7.16 7.13
N GLY A 162 3.42 6.76 8.23
CA GLY A 162 3.73 7.23 9.58
C GLY A 162 4.90 6.53 10.25
N VAL A 163 5.91 6.10 9.51
CA VAL A 163 7.06 5.33 10.03
C VAL A 163 8.32 6.17 10.14
N LYS A 164 9.13 5.89 11.17
CA LYS A 164 10.51 6.39 11.27
C LYS A 164 11.45 5.31 10.72
N VAL A 165 12.29 5.69 9.78
CA VAL A 165 13.33 4.81 9.25
C VAL A 165 14.42 4.65 10.32
N ASP A 166 14.81 3.42 10.60
CA ASP A 166 15.94 3.17 11.51
C ASP A 166 17.26 3.30 10.73
N GLU A 167 17.87 4.48 10.81
CA GLU A 167 19.13 4.80 10.13
C GLU A 167 20.31 3.89 10.54
N ARG A 168 20.22 3.23 11.70
CA ARG A 168 21.27 2.31 12.18
C ARG A 168 21.39 1.06 11.32
N VAL A 169 20.39 0.77 10.50
CA VAL A 169 20.37 -0.40 9.60
C VAL A 169 20.84 -0.04 8.19
N ILE A 170 20.90 1.25 7.87
CA ILE A 170 21.33 1.75 6.55
C ILE A 170 22.86 1.73 6.51
N GLY A 171 23.42 0.99 5.54
CA GLY A 171 24.88 0.96 5.30
C GLY A 171 25.67 -0.10 6.04
N THR A 172 25.03 -1.02 6.78
CA THR A 172 25.69 -2.20 7.35
C THR A 172 25.68 -3.36 6.34
N PHE A 173 26.78 -4.15 6.32
CA PHE A 173 26.86 -5.35 5.52
C PHE A 173 25.86 -6.39 6.08
N GLY A 174 24.67 -6.50 5.48
CA GLY A 174 23.64 -7.45 5.91
C GLY A 174 22.41 -7.41 5.03
N VAL A 175 21.45 -8.26 5.34
CA VAL A 175 20.13 -8.25 4.70
C VAL A 175 19.44 -6.94 5.09
N TYR A 176 18.96 -6.19 4.10
CA TYR A 176 18.18 -4.99 4.33
C TYR A 176 16.93 -5.34 5.15
N ALA A 177 16.83 -4.82 6.37
CA ALA A 177 15.71 -5.03 7.25
C ALA A 177 14.95 -3.72 7.45
N PHE A 178 13.65 -3.73 7.17
CA PHE A 178 12.76 -2.62 7.47
C PHE A 178 12.14 -2.83 8.85
N LYS A 179 12.27 -1.84 9.73
CA LYS A 179 11.77 -1.90 11.09
C LYS A 179 10.78 -0.77 11.35
N ILE A 180 9.56 -1.14 11.73
CA ILE A 180 8.52 -0.20 12.14
C ILE A 180 8.58 -0.06 13.66
N HIS A 181 8.67 1.18 14.15
CA HIS A 181 8.56 1.51 15.56
C HIS A 181 7.19 2.11 15.86
N GLY A 182 6.41 1.44 16.72
CA GLY A 182 5.07 1.85 17.11
C GLY A 182 3.98 1.37 16.15
N ALA A 183 2.76 1.87 16.33
CA ALA A 183 1.60 1.44 15.56
C ALA A 183 1.66 1.86 14.09
N LEU A 184 1.29 0.93 13.20
CA LEU A 184 1.20 1.17 11.76
C LEU A 184 0.08 2.17 11.46
N SER A 185 0.43 3.30 10.88
CA SER A 185 -0.51 4.35 10.55
C SER A 185 -0.04 5.16 9.37
N HIS A 186 -0.99 5.70 8.61
CA HIS A 186 -0.71 6.77 7.68
C HIS A 186 -0.88 8.12 8.37
N ARG A 187 -0.12 9.12 7.93
CA ARG A 187 -0.21 10.50 8.42
C ARG A 187 -0.89 11.37 7.42
N MET A 188 -1.82 12.19 7.88
CA MET A 188 -2.53 13.18 7.08
C MET A 188 -2.36 14.57 7.72
N GLY A 189 -1.94 15.55 6.93
CA GLY A 189 -1.78 16.94 7.35
C GLY A 189 -3.09 17.72 7.33
N GLY A 190 -3.03 19.00 7.71
CA GLY A 190 -4.11 19.96 7.50
C GLY A 190 -4.35 20.23 6.02
N LEU A 191 -5.45 20.95 5.71
CA LEU A 191 -5.81 21.35 4.35
C LEU A 191 -4.79 22.34 3.76
N LEU A 192 -4.26 23.23 4.59
CA LEU A 192 -3.20 24.16 4.20
C LEU A 192 -1.89 23.81 4.93
N PRO A 193 -0.75 24.14 4.32
CA PRO A 193 0.54 24.02 5.00
C PRO A 193 0.62 24.98 6.19
N LEU A 194 1.50 24.69 7.13
CA LEU A 194 1.89 25.66 8.15
C LEU A 194 2.62 26.83 7.49
N ASN A 195 2.65 27.98 8.18
CA ASN A 195 3.34 29.17 7.70
C ASN A 195 4.80 28.81 7.34
N ASP A 196 5.22 29.19 6.15
CA ASP A 196 6.55 28.92 5.56
C ASP A 196 6.81 27.50 5.05
N GLU A 197 5.87 26.56 5.17
CA GLU A 197 6.00 25.23 4.58
C GLU A 197 5.44 25.18 3.15
N GLN A 198 6.03 24.33 2.33
CA GLN A 198 5.52 24.08 0.99
C GLN A 198 4.36 23.06 1.03
N PRO A 199 3.29 23.27 0.23
CA PRO A 199 2.18 22.32 0.15
C PRO A 199 2.64 20.93 -0.27
N ALA A 200 2.15 19.90 0.40
CA ALA A 200 2.49 18.51 0.15
C ALA A 200 1.26 17.58 0.22
N PHE A 201 1.34 16.41 -0.41
CA PHE A 201 0.29 15.39 -0.38
C PHE A 201 -1.10 15.93 -0.75
N ALA A 202 -2.09 15.73 0.10
CA ALA A 202 -3.45 16.17 -0.10
C ALA A 202 -3.57 17.69 -0.34
N GLN A 203 -2.68 18.50 0.22
CA GLN A 203 -2.68 19.96 0.06
C GLN A 203 -2.48 20.40 -1.39
N LEU A 204 -1.87 19.57 -2.23
CA LEU A 204 -1.69 19.85 -3.65
C LEU A 204 -3.01 19.85 -4.44
N TYR A 205 -4.06 19.20 -3.92
CA TYR A 205 -5.37 19.20 -4.58
C TYR A 205 -6.15 20.51 -4.45
N ILE A 206 -5.74 21.42 -3.54
CA ILE A 206 -6.34 22.72 -3.33
C ILE A 206 -5.77 23.76 -4.30
N LEU A 207 -4.55 23.54 -4.78
CA LEU A 207 -3.88 24.39 -5.73
C LEU A 207 -4.51 24.27 -7.13
N ASP A 208 -4.22 25.26 -7.98
CA ASP A 208 -4.47 25.11 -9.41
C ASP A 208 -3.81 23.84 -9.94
N PRO A 209 -4.49 23.05 -10.80
CA PRO A 209 -3.97 21.77 -11.29
C PRO A 209 -2.61 21.86 -11.95
N LEU A 210 -2.34 22.94 -12.70
CA LEU A 210 -1.05 23.15 -13.36
C LEU A 210 0.05 23.42 -12.32
N GLU A 211 -0.21 24.30 -11.36
CA GLU A 211 0.72 24.58 -10.26
C GLU A 211 0.99 23.34 -9.43
N ALA A 212 -0.06 22.57 -9.08
CA ALA A 212 0.07 21.32 -8.35
C ALA A 212 0.99 20.32 -9.08
N ASN A 213 0.84 20.18 -10.40
CA ASN A 213 1.66 19.27 -11.21
C ASN A 213 3.12 19.75 -11.36
N ILE A 214 3.36 21.06 -11.45
CA ILE A 214 4.71 21.63 -11.42
C ILE A 214 5.38 21.26 -10.08
N ARG A 215 4.67 21.41 -8.96
CA ARG A 215 5.20 21.06 -7.64
C ARG A 215 5.45 19.55 -7.50
N ARG A 216 4.52 18.70 -7.97
CA ARG A 216 4.73 17.25 -8.01
C ARG A 216 5.98 16.88 -8.81
N GLY A 217 6.17 17.47 -9.98
CA GLY A 217 7.37 17.28 -10.81
C GLY A 217 8.65 17.73 -10.12
N ALA A 218 8.60 18.81 -9.33
CA ALA A 218 9.75 19.29 -8.56
C ALA A 218 10.08 18.35 -7.38
N TYR A 219 9.06 17.81 -6.71
CA TYR A 219 9.26 16.85 -5.62
C TYR A 219 9.73 15.47 -6.12
N PHE A 220 9.25 15.06 -7.29
CA PHE A 220 9.52 13.75 -7.88
C PHE A 220 10.22 13.90 -9.22
N ASN A 221 11.50 14.27 -9.19
CA ASN A 221 12.32 14.46 -10.39
C ASN A 221 12.18 13.27 -11.35
N GLY A 222 12.01 13.56 -12.65
CA GLY A 222 11.93 12.55 -13.70
C GLY A 222 10.54 11.95 -13.94
N LEU A 223 9.48 12.36 -13.24
CA LEU A 223 8.11 12.04 -13.63
C LEU A 223 7.69 12.87 -14.85
N LEU A 224 6.96 12.24 -15.77
CA LEU A 224 6.51 12.90 -17.01
C LEU A 224 5.35 13.84 -16.72
N PRO A 225 5.45 15.15 -17.09
CA PRO A 225 4.39 16.13 -16.84
C PRO A 225 3.04 15.76 -17.49
N GLY A 226 3.06 15.14 -18.68
CA GLY A 226 1.85 14.67 -19.36
C GLY A 226 1.13 13.60 -18.54
N VAL A 227 1.85 12.61 -18.05
CA VAL A 227 1.28 11.54 -17.21
C VAL A 227 0.76 12.09 -15.87
N LEU A 228 1.47 13.07 -15.27
CA LEU A 228 0.97 13.75 -14.07
C LEU A 228 -0.36 14.49 -14.36
N GLY A 229 -0.48 15.17 -15.51
CA GLY A 229 -1.71 15.82 -15.95
C GLY A 229 -2.85 14.84 -16.14
N ASP A 230 -2.61 13.70 -16.80
CA ASP A 230 -3.61 12.68 -17.05
C ASP A 230 -4.12 12.06 -15.73
N ILE A 231 -3.21 11.70 -14.81
CA ILE A 231 -3.58 11.16 -13.50
C ILE A 231 -4.37 12.20 -12.69
N GLN A 232 -3.97 13.47 -12.69
CA GLN A 232 -4.71 14.56 -12.03
C GLN A 232 -6.16 14.62 -12.54
N ASN A 233 -6.36 14.66 -13.85
CA ASN A 233 -7.67 14.72 -14.47
C ASN A 233 -8.53 13.50 -14.13
N ILE A 234 -7.92 12.30 -14.15
CA ILE A 234 -8.58 11.05 -13.79
C ILE A 234 -9.07 11.08 -12.34
N LEU A 235 -8.22 11.49 -11.42
CA LEU A 235 -8.56 11.52 -9.99
C LEU A 235 -9.59 12.61 -9.70
N GLU A 236 -9.49 13.78 -10.32
CA GLU A 236 -10.50 14.84 -10.18
C GLU A 236 -11.88 14.42 -10.70
N ALA A 237 -11.93 13.64 -11.78
CA ALA A 237 -13.20 13.18 -12.35
C ALA A 237 -13.81 11.97 -11.61
N ASN A 238 -12.99 11.13 -10.97
CA ASN A 238 -13.44 9.82 -10.50
C ASN A 238 -13.30 9.61 -8.98
N ASN A 239 -12.40 10.36 -8.30
CA ASN A 239 -12.14 10.13 -6.89
C ASN A 239 -12.96 11.10 -6.02
N PRO A 240 -13.92 10.61 -5.25
CA PRO A 240 -14.79 11.47 -4.45
C PRO A 240 -14.04 12.18 -3.31
N TYR A 241 -12.94 11.62 -2.82
CA TYR A 241 -12.14 12.26 -1.77
C TYR A 241 -11.43 13.51 -2.25
N VAL A 242 -11.07 13.59 -3.54
CA VAL A 242 -10.53 14.83 -4.14
C VAL A 242 -11.55 15.95 -4.05
N GLN A 243 -12.79 15.69 -4.45
CA GLN A 243 -13.87 16.69 -4.40
C GLN A 243 -14.21 17.07 -2.96
N LEU A 244 -14.32 16.08 -2.08
CA LEU A 244 -14.58 16.28 -0.66
C LEU A 244 -13.52 17.16 0.00
N TYR A 245 -12.25 16.94 -0.36
CA TYR A 245 -11.12 17.69 0.18
C TYR A 245 -11.15 19.15 -0.29
N LYS A 246 -11.45 19.41 -1.58
CA LYS A 246 -11.65 20.76 -2.13
C LYS A 246 -12.80 21.48 -1.43
N GLN A 247 -13.97 20.83 -1.30
CA GLN A 247 -15.13 21.40 -0.62
C GLN A 247 -14.85 21.72 0.86
N ALA A 248 -14.14 20.83 1.56
CA ALA A 248 -13.75 21.07 2.95
C ALA A 248 -12.88 22.32 3.07
N HIS A 249 -11.95 22.52 2.14
CA HIS A 249 -11.14 23.74 2.10
C HIS A 249 -11.98 24.98 1.85
N GLU A 250 -12.88 24.99 0.86
CA GLU A 250 -13.75 26.11 0.54
C GLU A 250 -14.62 26.52 1.75
N ILE A 251 -15.22 25.53 2.43
CA ILE A 251 -16.05 25.76 3.62
C ILE A 251 -15.23 26.36 4.77
N LEU A 252 -14.05 25.83 5.06
CA LEU A 252 -13.23 26.34 6.17
C LEU A 252 -12.60 27.70 5.82
N ALA A 253 -12.17 27.90 4.58
CA ALA A 253 -11.59 29.17 4.12
C ALA A 253 -12.61 30.32 4.05
N SER A 254 -13.90 30.03 3.86
CA SER A 254 -14.98 31.02 3.88
C SER A 254 -15.36 31.52 5.27
N ARG A 255 -14.85 30.88 6.33
CA ARG A 255 -15.10 31.29 7.72
C ARG A 255 -14.30 32.55 8.09
N PRO A 256 -14.79 33.34 9.07
CA PRO A 256 -14.01 34.43 9.63
C PRO A 256 -12.63 33.94 10.10
N PRO A 257 -11.56 34.72 9.92
CA PRO A 257 -10.19 34.27 10.29
C PRO A 257 -10.07 33.80 11.74
N GLU A 258 -10.86 34.38 12.64
CA GLU A 258 -10.89 34.03 14.07
C GLU A 258 -11.45 32.63 14.32
N GLU A 259 -12.29 32.12 13.43
CA GLU A 259 -12.91 30.80 13.54
C GLU A 259 -12.18 29.72 12.73
N GLN A 260 -11.36 30.08 11.76
CA GLN A 260 -10.74 29.14 10.81
C GLN A 260 -9.90 28.05 11.52
N ASP A 261 -9.15 28.44 12.54
CA ASP A 261 -8.29 27.50 13.27
C ASP A 261 -9.02 26.76 14.39
N SER A 262 -10.22 27.26 14.79
CA SER A 262 -11.04 26.62 15.83
C SER A 262 -12.08 25.65 15.27
N CYS A 263 -12.27 25.58 13.95
CA CYS A 263 -13.23 24.70 13.31
C CYS A 263 -12.54 23.50 12.63
N ALA A 264 -13.24 22.38 12.59
CA ALA A 264 -12.84 21.19 11.87
C ALA A 264 -14.01 20.61 11.06
N ILE A 265 -13.73 19.91 9.98
CA ILE A 265 -14.71 19.14 9.21
C ILE A 265 -14.49 17.68 9.50
N LYS A 266 -15.55 17.00 9.88
CA LYS A 266 -15.56 15.56 10.12
C LYS A 266 -16.07 14.84 8.88
N ILE A 267 -15.23 13.97 8.30
CA ILE A 267 -15.65 13.03 7.27
C ILE A 267 -16.16 11.78 7.97
N VAL A 268 -17.44 11.49 7.81
CA VAL A 268 -18.08 10.27 8.29
C VAL A 268 -18.35 9.38 7.10
N VAL A 269 -17.75 8.21 7.08
CA VAL A 269 -18.13 7.17 6.11
C VAL A 269 -19.34 6.46 6.68
N ALA A 270 -20.52 6.66 6.07
CA ALA A 270 -21.78 6.10 6.55
C ALA A 270 -21.71 4.58 6.66
N PRO A 271 -22.04 3.99 7.83
CA PRO A 271 -21.87 2.56 8.07
C PRO A 271 -22.88 1.65 7.34
N ASN A 272 -23.87 2.20 6.65
CA ASN A 272 -25.02 1.46 6.13
C ASN A 272 -25.41 1.81 4.67
N THR A 273 -24.47 2.12 3.82
CA THR A 273 -24.78 2.15 2.39
C THR A 273 -25.01 0.73 1.92
N ASP A 274 -26.20 0.46 1.41
CA ASP A 274 -26.61 -0.84 0.82
C ASP A 274 -25.52 -1.33 -0.14
N VAL A 275 -24.90 -2.46 0.19
CA VAL A 275 -23.78 -3.08 -0.55
C VAL A 275 -24.14 -3.36 -2.02
N ARG A 276 -25.43 -3.30 -2.38
CA ARG A 276 -25.95 -3.48 -3.74
C ARG A 276 -25.95 -2.20 -4.57
N ARG A 277 -25.77 -1.06 -3.95
CA ARG A 277 -25.60 0.22 -4.65
C ARG A 277 -24.15 0.66 -4.47
N TYR A 278 -23.40 0.63 -5.55
CA TYR A 278 -22.12 1.31 -5.67
C TYR A 278 -22.33 2.82 -5.57
N ASN A 279 -22.70 3.30 -4.41
CA ASN A 279 -22.68 4.72 -4.15
C ASN A 279 -21.25 5.04 -3.72
N LEU A 280 -20.51 5.61 -4.67
CA LEU A 280 -19.37 6.46 -4.37
C LEU A 280 -19.81 7.42 -3.26
N PRO A 281 -18.91 7.80 -2.31
CA PRO A 281 -19.22 8.81 -1.32
C PRO A 281 -19.81 10.02 -2.05
N THR A 282 -21.04 10.37 -1.70
CA THR A 282 -21.68 11.57 -2.24
C THR A 282 -21.30 12.74 -1.36
N SER A 283 -21.41 13.98 -1.90
CA SER A 283 -21.14 15.22 -1.16
C SER A 283 -21.94 15.39 0.14
N LEU A 284 -22.88 14.48 0.43
CA LEU A 284 -23.68 14.42 1.67
C LEU A 284 -22.97 13.75 2.84
N GLU A 285 -21.79 13.17 2.66
CA GLU A 285 -21.01 12.51 3.71
C GLU A 285 -20.08 13.47 4.47
N ILE A 286 -20.10 14.76 4.17
CA ILE A 286 -19.54 15.81 5.03
C ILE A 286 -20.47 15.98 6.21
N ALA A 287 -20.16 15.37 7.32
CA ALA A 287 -21.16 15.21 8.38
C ALA A 287 -21.27 16.35 9.37
N ALA A 288 -20.46 17.31 9.49
CA ALA A 288 -20.64 18.50 10.32
C ALA A 288 -19.36 19.34 10.43
N ILE A 289 -19.52 20.64 10.49
CA ILE A 289 -18.51 21.54 11.03
C ILE A 289 -18.56 21.40 12.55
N ILE A 290 -17.46 20.99 13.16
CA ILE A 290 -17.35 20.81 14.60
C ILE A 290 -16.60 22.03 15.17
N PRO A 291 -17.21 22.83 16.05
CA PRO A 291 -16.47 23.81 16.84
C PRO A 291 -15.48 23.10 17.77
N GLY A 292 -14.28 23.61 17.90
CA GLY A 292 -13.27 23.05 18.79
C GLY A 292 -12.32 22.04 18.13
N SER A 293 -11.45 21.44 18.93
CA SER A 293 -10.41 20.54 18.46
C SER A 293 -10.92 19.21 17.90
N GLY A 294 -12.17 18.84 18.16
CA GLY A 294 -12.74 17.56 17.72
C GLY A 294 -12.10 16.32 18.36
N GLU A 295 -11.20 16.50 19.33
CA GLU A 295 -10.43 15.39 19.91
C GLU A 295 -11.15 14.68 21.08
N GLU A 296 -12.23 15.24 21.59
CA GLU A 296 -12.81 14.82 22.87
C GLU A 296 -13.52 13.44 22.85
N ASN A 297 -13.74 12.82 21.68
CA ASN A 297 -14.44 11.52 21.60
C ASN A 297 -13.89 10.54 20.54
N ASN A 298 -12.60 10.46 20.39
CA ASN A 298 -11.95 9.63 19.33
C ASN A 298 -11.83 8.13 19.72
N GLN A 299 -12.88 7.53 20.30
CA GLN A 299 -12.89 6.08 20.57
C GLN A 299 -13.32 5.20 19.38
N GLU A 300 -13.80 5.79 18.30
CA GLU A 300 -14.18 5.03 17.10
C GLU A 300 -13.26 5.37 15.91
N ASN A 301 -12.48 4.40 15.48
CA ASN A 301 -11.55 4.44 14.32
C ASN A 301 -12.26 4.60 12.95
N ARG A 302 -13.35 5.40 12.89
CA ARG A 302 -14.20 5.52 11.68
C ARG A 302 -14.28 6.91 11.10
N GLU A 303 -13.63 7.88 11.72
CA GLU A 303 -13.81 9.28 11.37
C GLU A 303 -12.47 9.96 11.05
N VAL A 304 -12.42 10.69 9.94
CA VAL A 304 -11.29 11.55 9.58
C VAL A 304 -11.69 12.99 9.82
N ILE A 305 -10.93 13.70 10.63
CA ILE A 305 -11.13 15.10 10.96
C ILE A 305 -10.16 15.92 10.12
N LEU A 306 -10.69 16.81 9.29
CA LEU A 306 -9.92 17.77 8.50
C LEU A 306 -9.95 19.13 9.15
N ARG A 307 -8.81 19.76 9.30
CA ARG A 307 -8.65 21.14 9.78
C ARG A 307 -8.00 21.97 8.68
N LEU A 308 -8.26 23.29 8.68
CA LEU A 308 -7.62 24.19 7.72
C LEU A 308 -6.11 24.18 7.91
N ARG A 309 -5.63 24.32 9.16
CA ARG A 309 -4.23 24.13 9.53
C ARG A 309 -4.12 23.21 10.72
N GLN A 310 -3.06 22.43 10.80
CA GLN A 310 -2.77 21.66 12.01
C GLN A 310 -2.25 22.61 13.09
N PRO A 311 -2.72 22.52 14.34
CA PRO A 311 -2.17 23.30 15.43
C PRO A 311 -0.70 22.90 15.66
N ARG A 312 0.16 23.86 15.89
CA ARG A 312 1.52 23.58 16.40
C ARG A 312 1.38 22.91 17.76
N VAL A 313 2.04 21.79 17.91
CA VAL A 313 2.18 21.11 19.19
C VAL A 313 3.54 21.49 19.76
N ASP A 314 3.54 22.22 20.86
CA ASP A 314 4.78 22.62 21.55
C ASP A 314 5.55 21.44 22.16
N ASP A 315 4.95 20.25 22.14
CA ASP A 315 5.53 19.01 22.61
C ASP A 315 6.22 18.27 21.43
N PRO A 316 7.55 18.20 21.40
CA PRO A 316 8.29 17.53 20.33
C PRO A 316 8.04 16.02 20.24
N THR A 317 7.36 15.43 21.23
CA THR A 317 6.95 14.01 21.22
C THR A 317 5.60 13.79 20.56
N ARG A 318 4.80 14.83 20.35
CA ARG A 318 3.51 14.79 19.65
C ARG A 318 3.69 15.13 18.17
N SER A 319 3.08 14.34 17.32
CA SER A 319 3.05 14.57 15.87
C SER A 319 1.94 15.55 15.51
N ASP A 320 2.27 16.57 14.71
CA ASP A 320 1.32 17.55 14.16
C ASP A 320 0.36 16.95 13.12
N PHE A 321 0.52 15.66 12.80
CA PHE A 321 -0.27 14.97 11.78
C PHE A 321 -1.33 14.07 12.39
N LYS A 322 -2.53 14.09 11.79
CA LYS A 322 -3.57 13.10 12.11
C LYS A 322 -3.10 11.70 11.67
N ARG A 323 -3.17 10.75 12.57
CA ARG A 323 -2.86 9.35 12.26
C ARG A 323 -4.13 8.63 11.80
N ILE A 324 -4.05 7.97 10.65
CA ILE A 324 -5.08 7.08 10.13
C ILE A 324 -4.60 5.66 10.40
N SER A 325 -5.25 5.00 11.35
CA SER A 325 -4.93 3.62 11.73
C SER A 325 -5.15 2.66 10.57
N HIS A 326 -4.37 1.56 10.51
CA HIS A 326 -4.58 0.46 9.57
C HIS A 326 -5.96 -0.23 9.71
N LEU A 327 -6.66 0.04 10.80
CA LEU A 327 -8.03 -0.45 11.03
C LEU A 327 -9.10 0.44 10.38
N HIS A 328 -8.72 1.59 9.84
CA HIS A 328 -9.63 2.55 9.24
C HIS A 328 -9.91 2.20 7.77
N ASN A 329 -11.18 2.29 7.34
CA ASN A 329 -11.58 2.00 5.98
C ASN A 329 -10.92 2.89 4.90
N LEU A 330 -10.50 4.11 5.27
CA LEU A 330 -9.81 5.05 4.39
C LEU A 330 -8.29 4.85 4.35
N TYR A 331 -7.73 3.96 5.17
CA TYR A 331 -6.29 3.69 5.20
C TYR A 331 -5.75 3.36 3.81
N THR A 332 -6.38 2.42 3.13
CA THR A 332 -5.97 1.97 1.80
C THR A 332 -6.26 3.00 0.70
N PRO A 333 -7.49 3.52 0.52
CA PRO A 333 -7.80 4.37 -0.64
C PRO A 333 -7.15 5.76 -0.58
N LEU A 334 -6.82 6.30 0.58
CA LEU A 334 -6.12 7.58 0.68
C LEU A 334 -4.61 7.48 0.40
N HIS A 335 -4.04 6.27 0.43
CA HIS A 335 -2.63 6.05 0.15
C HIS A 335 -2.36 5.47 -1.24
N TYR A 336 -3.20 4.54 -1.69
CA TYR A 336 -3.03 3.79 -2.93
C TYR A 336 -4.00 4.24 -4.02
N LEU A 337 -3.95 5.53 -4.41
CA LEU A 337 -4.92 6.11 -5.34
C LEU A 337 -4.88 5.48 -6.74
N LEU A 338 -3.72 5.04 -7.19
CA LEU A 338 -3.59 4.39 -8.49
C LEU A 338 -4.15 2.96 -8.51
N LEU A 339 -4.24 2.30 -7.34
CA LEU A 339 -4.91 1.01 -7.20
C LEU A 339 -6.41 1.16 -6.95
N PHE A 340 -6.82 2.26 -6.34
CA PHE A 340 -8.18 2.55 -5.91
C PHE A 340 -8.63 3.96 -6.39
N PRO A 341 -8.63 4.21 -7.72
CA PRO A 341 -8.82 5.55 -8.26
C PRO A 341 -10.23 6.11 -8.05
N LYS A 342 -11.21 5.25 -7.77
CA LYS A 342 -12.59 5.65 -7.46
C LYS A 342 -12.86 5.74 -5.96
N GLY A 343 -11.82 5.66 -5.11
CA GLY A 343 -11.96 5.76 -3.68
C GLY A 343 -12.61 4.52 -3.03
N GLU A 344 -12.40 3.35 -3.61
CA GLU A 344 -12.96 2.07 -3.15
C GLU A 344 -12.57 1.80 -1.71
N THR A 345 -13.55 1.55 -0.86
CA THR A 345 -13.38 1.35 0.58
C THR A 345 -12.42 0.19 0.89
N GLY A 346 -11.45 0.45 1.76
CA GLY A 346 -10.55 -0.56 2.30
C GLY A 346 -11.21 -1.47 3.34
N TRP A 347 -10.40 -2.29 4.01
CA TRP A 347 -10.90 -3.11 5.10
C TRP A 347 -11.32 -2.24 6.29
N HIS A 348 -12.35 -2.66 6.99
CA HIS A 348 -12.80 -2.09 8.26
C HIS A 348 -13.46 -3.15 9.14
N ILE A 349 -13.47 -2.91 10.44
CA ILE A 349 -14.20 -3.74 11.40
C ILE A 349 -15.69 -3.66 11.08
N GLY A 350 -16.34 -4.81 10.89
CA GLY A 350 -17.77 -4.89 10.66
C GLY A 350 -18.18 -5.29 9.23
N ILE A 351 -17.22 -5.56 8.32
CA ILE A 351 -17.56 -6.22 7.05
C ILE A 351 -18.22 -7.57 7.36
N PRO A 352 -19.49 -7.81 6.98
CA PRO A 352 -20.19 -9.03 7.38
C PRO A 352 -19.65 -10.26 6.66
N ALA A 353 -19.52 -11.36 7.40
CA ALA A 353 -19.35 -12.69 6.82
C ALA A 353 -20.72 -13.31 6.50
N VAL A 354 -20.80 -14.05 5.41
CA VAL A 354 -22.04 -14.61 4.89
C VAL A 354 -22.21 -16.05 5.33
N GLN A 355 -23.41 -16.44 5.76
CA GLN A 355 -23.75 -17.84 5.98
C GLN A 355 -23.97 -18.53 4.63
N VAL A 356 -23.34 -19.68 4.43
CA VAL A 356 -23.48 -20.50 3.21
C VAL A 356 -24.15 -21.82 3.56
N GLY A 357 -25.43 -21.96 3.19
CA GLY A 357 -26.25 -23.12 3.58
C GLY A 357 -26.35 -23.25 5.10
N GLU A 358 -26.12 -24.46 5.61
CA GLU A 358 -26.10 -24.73 7.05
C GLU A 358 -24.78 -24.31 7.73
N ARG A 359 -23.76 -23.96 6.95
CA ARG A 359 -22.43 -23.60 7.45
C ARG A 359 -22.41 -22.18 7.98
N ARG A 360 -22.39 -22.03 9.28
CA ARG A 360 -22.23 -20.73 9.93
C ARG A 360 -20.77 -20.27 9.85
N PRO A 361 -20.50 -18.98 9.60
CA PRO A 361 -19.14 -18.45 9.68
C PRO A 361 -18.62 -18.54 11.12
N ARG A 362 -17.31 -18.72 11.26
CA ARG A 362 -16.63 -18.73 12.59
C ARG A 362 -16.71 -17.37 13.30
N SER A 363 -16.79 -16.30 12.53
CA SER A 363 -16.97 -14.93 12.99
C SER A 363 -18.09 -14.29 12.19
N SER A 364 -18.87 -13.42 12.80
CA SER A 364 -19.88 -12.61 12.12
C SER A 364 -19.30 -11.62 11.12
N THR A 365 -17.98 -11.33 11.23
CA THR A 365 -17.28 -10.36 10.41
C THR A 365 -16.05 -10.95 9.71
N VAL A 366 -15.67 -10.34 8.60
CA VAL A 366 -14.49 -10.70 7.80
C VAL A 366 -13.25 -10.09 8.46
N SER A 367 -12.31 -10.95 8.86
CA SER A 367 -11.03 -10.48 9.40
C SER A 367 -10.18 -9.78 8.33
N GLN A 368 -9.26 -8.91 8.76
CA GLN A 368 -8.34 -8.20 7.87
C GLN A 368 -7.54 -9.15 6.97
N ARG A 369 -7.00 -10.23 7.53
CA ARG A 369 -6.30 -11.28 6.79
C ARG A 369 -7.18 -11.89 5.68
N CYS A 370 -8.43 -12.19 5.99
CA CYS A 370 -9.36 -12.80 5.04
C CYS A 370 -9.76 -11.82 3.94
N TYR A 371 -9.91 -10.54 4.27
CA TYR A 371 -10.17 -9.48 3.30
C TYR A 371 -9.03 -9.37 2.29
N TYR A 372 -7.79 -9.23 2.76
CA TYR A 372 -6.64 -9.13 1.87
C TYR A 372 -6.44 -10.42 1.07
N ALA A 373 -6.59 -11.59 1.69
CA ALA A 373 -6.53 -12.86 0.95
C ALA A 373 -7.56 -12.91 -0.18
N TYR A 374 -8.79 -12.44 0.06
CA TYR A 374 -9.80 -12.34 -1.00
C TYR A 374 -9.33 -11.40 -2.11
N ARG A 375 -8.83 -10.20 -1.79
CA ARG A 375 -8.42 -9.17 -2.76
C ARG A 375 -7.24 -9.58 -3.63
N ILE A 376 -6.26 -10.30 -3.08
CA ILE A 376 -5.06 -10.72 -3.81
C ILE A 376 -5.22 -12.05 -4.59
N HIS A 377 -6.38 -12.67 -4.59
CA HIS A 377 -6.65 -13.79 -5.48
C HIS A 377 -7.21 -13.30 -6.81
N TRP A 378 -6.55 -13.66 -7.90
CA TRP A 378 -6.96 -13.28 -9.24
C TRP A 378 -8.30 -13.89 -9.62
N ARG A 379 -9.17 -13.10 -10.26
CA ARG A 379 -10.46 -13.46 -10.80
C ARG A 379 -10.59 -12.97 -12.22
N THR A 380 -11.35 -13.67 -13.05
CA THR A 380 -11.64 -13.24 -14.41
C THR A 380 -12.72 -12.17 -14.48
N GLU A 381 -13.41 -11.90 -13.39
CA GLU A 381 -14.47 -10.89 -13.28
C GLU A 381 -14.00 -9.71 -12.41
N GLY A 382 -14.33 -8.50 -12.82
CA GLY A 382 -13.91 -7.27 -12.16
C GLY A 382 -12.58 -6.71 -12.69
N SER A 383 -12.05 -5.70 -12.01
CA SER A 383 -10.74 -5.13 -12.34
C SER A 383 -9.61 -5.97 -11.75
N ASP A 384 -8.60 -6.24 -12.54
CA ASP A 384 -7.38 -6.94 -12.17
C ASP A 384 -6.18 -6.00 -11.98
N VAL A 385 -6.45 -4.69 -11.84
CA VAL A 385 -5.46 -3.62 -11.69
C VAL A 385 -4.37 -3.93 -10.66
N LEU A 386 -4.72 -4.58 -9.56
CA LEU A 386 -3.74 -4.94 -8.52
C LEU A 386 -2.58 -5.75 -9.10
N PHE A 387 -2.87 -6.71 -9.97
CA PHE A 387 -1.86 -7.63 -10.51
C PHE A 387 -0.99 -6.98 -11.61
N TRP A 388 -1.48 -5.89 -12.22
CA TRP A 388 -0.74 -5.16 -13.26
C TRP A 388 0.15 -4.06 -12.66
N ALA A 389 -0.04 -3.71 -11.39
CA ALA A 389 0.62 -2.60 -10.74
C ALA A 389 2.06 -2.88 -10.26
N GLY A 390 2.63 -4.04 -10.59
CA GLY A 390 4.04 -4.34 -10.37
C GLY A 390 4.55 -4.02 -8.96
N ARG A 391 5.51 -3.10 -8.87
CA ARG A 391 6.11 -2.69 -7.57
C ARG A 391 5.12 -2.00 -6.62
N LEU A 392 4.09 -1.34 -7.13
CA LEU A 392 3.05 -0.75 -6.27
C LEU A 392 2.16 -1.83 -5.65
N PHE A 393 1.84 -2.88 -6.40
CA PHE A 393 1.14 -4.04 -5.85
C PHE A 393 1.97 -4.74 -4.76
N GLN A 394 3.27 -4.92 -5.01
CA GLN A 394 4.17 -5.47 -4.00
C GLN A 394 4.17 -4.64 -2.71
N GLN A 395 4.24 -3.31 -2.82
CA GLN A 395 4.16 -2.39 -1.67
C GLN A 395 2.82 -2.56 -0.94
N TYR A 396 1.71 -2.60 -1.65
CA TYR A 396 0.38 -2.82 -1.10
C TYR A 396 0.27 -4.16 -0.33
N VAL A 397 0.84 -5.24 -0.88
CA VAL A 397 0.83 -6.56 -0.23
C VAL A 397 1.66 -6.57 1.05
N VAL A 398 2.82 -5.90 1.04
CA VAL A 398 3.69 -5.78 2.23
C VAL A 398 3.00 -4.96 3.32
N ASP A 399 2.36 -3.85 2.97
CA ASP A 399 1.60 -3.02 3.90
C ASP A 399 0.39 -3.79 4.48
N ALA A 400 -0.34 -4.52 3.63
CA ALA A 400 -1.42 -5.39 4.06
C ALA A 400 -0.95 -6.49 5.03
N TRP A 401 0.21 -7.08 4.77
CA TRP A 401 0.81 -8.05 5.67
C TRP A 401 1.19 -7.42 7.01
N ALA A 402 1.89 -6.29 6.99
CA ALA A 402 2.27 -5.57 8.21
C ALA A 402 1.04 -5.20 9.06
N SER A 403 -0.06 -4.78 8.42
CA SER A 403 -1.33 -4.48 9.08
C SER A 403 -1.94 -5.71 9.78
N VAL A 404 -1.87 -6.87 9.13
CA VAL A 404 -2.36 -8.14 9.71
C VAL A 404 -1.50 -8.59 10.88
N GLU A 405 -0.18 -8.51 10.76
CA GLU A 405 0.74 -8.89 11.84
C GLU A 405 0.62 -7.97 13.04
N GLU A 406 0.45 -6.66 12.84
CA GLU A 406 0.20 -5.74 13.94
C GLU A 406 -1.11 -6.08 14.67
N SER A 407 -2.18 -6.38 13.91
CA SER A 407 -3.43 -6.83 14.52
C SER A 407 -3.24 -8.11 15.35
N ASN A 408 -2.40 -9.05 14.89
CA ASN A 408 -2.09 -10.27 15.65
C ASN A 408 -1.31 -9.98 16.94
N LEU A 409 -0.33 -9.04 16.88
CA LEU A 409 0.50 -8.68 18.03
C LEU A 409 -0.30 -7.94 19.12
N CYS A 410 -1.34 -7.19 18.76
CA CYS A 410 -2.21 -6.53 19.73
C CYS A 410 -3.08 -7.48 20.55
N TRP A 411 -3.16 -8.77 20.17
CA TRP A 411 -3.93 -9.82 20.88
C TRP A 411 -3.07 -10.70 21.81
N VAL A 412 -1.75 -10.47 21.84
CA VAL A 412 -0.80 -11.14 22.74
C VAL A 412 -0.50 -10.25 23.95
#